data_936b2c057ac66eee866a127051dd8326
#
_entry.id   936b2c057ac66eee866a127051dd8326
#
_cell.length_a   1.000
_cell.length_b   1.000
_cell.length_c   1.000
_cell.angle_alpha   90.00
_cell.angle_beta   90.00
_cell.angle_gamma   90.00
#
_symmetry.space_group_name_H-M   'P 1'
#
loop_
_entity.id
_entity.type
_entity.pdbx_description
1 polymer ?
#
loop_
_entity_poly.entity_id
_entity_poly.type
_entity_poly.pdbx_seq_one_letter_code
_entity_poly.pdbx_strand_id
1 'polypeptide(L)'
;MKKKRLIKLNDNCKIGEFQKPYIVAELNTSHFGNISIAKKMILKAKQSGCHCVKLQSWSSDTLYSKKFFNKNPVSKRFFDKYSLDNSQLKRLAIYSKKIGISFSSTPYSDEEVNFLVNECKPAFIKIASMDLNNHLFLK
;
A
#
# COMPACT_ATOMS: atom_id res chain seq x y z
N MET A 1 -6.98 -17.60 32.20
CA MET A 1 -6.35 -17.70 30.87
C MET A 1 -6.50 -16.36 30.13
N LYS A 2 -5.40 -15.71 29.75
CA LYS A 2 -5.48 -14.49 28.91
C LYS A 2 -6.09 -14.86 27.54
N LYS A 3 -7.16 -14.17 27.16
CA LYS A 3 -7.82 -14.36 25.86
C LYS A 3 -6.80 -14.05 24.75
N LYS A 4 -6.46 -15.03 23.91
CA LYS A 4 -5.55 -14.83 22.76
C LYS A 4 -6.14 -13.75 21.87
N ARG A 5 -5.40 -12.65 21.66
CA ARG A 5 -5.82 -11.56 20.77
C ARG A 5 -5.54 -11.97 19.32
N LEU A 6 -6.60 -12.21 18.56
CA LEU A 6 -6.53 -12.48 17.12
C LEU A 6 -7.16 -11.31 16.37
N ILE A 7 -6.45 -10.81 15.38
CA ILE A 7 -6.93 -9.80 14.44
C ILE A 7 -7.26 -10.52 13.14
N LYS A 8 -8.48 -10.34 12.64
CA LYS A 8 -8.89 -10.83 11.32
C LYS A 8 -8.70 -9.71 10.30
N LEU A 9 -7.95 -10.00 9.24
CA LEU A 9 -7.77 -9.11 8.10
C LEU A 9 -8.94 -9.24 7.10
N ASN A 10 -9.08 -8.30 6.18
CA ASN A 10 -10.13 -8.32 5.16
C ASN A 10 -10.00 -9.50 4.16
N ASP A 11 -8.82 -10.08 4.03
CA ASP A 11 -8.57 -11.30 3.25
C ASP A 11 -8.90 -12.61 4.00
N ASN A 12 -9.55 -12.49 5.19
CA ASN A 12 -9.86 -13.56 6.13
C ASN A 12 -8.67 -14.19 6.84
N CYS A 13 -7.44 -13.79 6.58
CA CYS A 13 -6.29 -14.21 7.36
C CYS A 13 -6.40 -13.72 8.81
N LYS A 14 -5.86 -14.51 9.74
CA LYS A 14 -5.80 -14.17 11.16
C LYS A 14 -4.34 -13.97 11.58
N ILE A 15 -4.06 -12.85 12.22
CA ILE A 15 -2.76 -12.53 12.80
C ILE A 15 -2.88 -12.43 14.33
N GLY A 16 -1.86 -12.81 15.06
CA GLY A 16 -1.87 -12.76 16.53
C GLY A 16 -0.78 -13.61 17.15
N GLU A 17 -0.80 -13.69 18.48
CA GLU A 17 0.17 -14.47 19.26
C GLU A 17 0.12 -15.96 18.87
N PHE A 18 1.30 -16.54 18.65
CA PHE A 18 1.48 -17.97 18.30
C PHE A 18 0.83 -18.40 16.98
N GLN A 19 0.48 -17.44 16.11
CA GLN A 19 0.07 -17.75 14.74
C GLN A 19 1.29 -17.80 13.81
N LYS A 20 1.14 -18.46 12.65
CA LYS A 20 2.14 -18.39 11.59
C LYS A 20 2.31 -16.93 11.14
N PRO A 21 3.54 -16.49 10.86
CA PRO A 21 3.78 -15.12 10.38
C PRO A 21 2.98 -14.80 9.11
N TYR A 22 2.38 -13.62 9.06
CA TYR A 22 1.80 -13.08 7.84
C TYR A 22 2.86 -12.25 7.11
N ILE A 23 3.38 -12.80 6.01
CA ILE A 23 4.51 -12.22 5.28
C ILE A 23 4.01 -11.23 4.24
N VAL A 24 4.47 -9.98 4.34
CA VAL A 24 4.14 -8.89 3.43
C VAL A 24 5.37 -8.51 2.63
N ALA A 25 5.29 -8.59 1.30
CA ALA A 25 6.33 -8.07 0.42
C ALA A 25 6.13 -6.57 0.21
N GLU A 26 7.07 -5.75 0.67
CA GLU A 26 7.09 -4.31 0.44
C GLU A 26 7.65 -4.01 -0.95
N LEU A 27 6.82 -3.52 -1.86
CA LEU A 27 7.23 -3.18 -3.23
C LEU A 27 7.62 -1.70 -3.36
N ASN A 28 7.05 -0.85 -2.51
CA ASN A 28 7.32 0.59 -2.47
C ASN A 28 7.37 1.20 -3.89
N THR A 29 8.44 1.92 -4.23
CA THR A 29 8.69 2.55 -5.54
C THR A 29 9.59 1.71 -6.47
N SER A 30 9.94 0.49 -6.08
CA SER A 30 10.84 -0.39 -6.87
C SER A 30 10.28 -0.78 -8.24
N HIS A 31 9.02 -0.47 -8.50
CA HIS A 31 8.39 -0.59 -9.82
C HIS A 31 8.71 0.59 -10.76
N PHE A 32 9.38 1.65 -10.29
CA PHE A 32 9.80 2.83 -11.08
C PHE A 32 8.63 3.49 -11.87
N GLY A 33 7.41 3.54 -11.31
CA GLY A 33 6.22 4.05 -11.99
C GLY A 33 5.69 3.16 -13.12
N ASN A 34 6.24 1.96 -13.28
CA ASN A 34 5.91 1.04 -14.37
C ASN A 34 5.01 -0.11 -13.89
N ILE A 35 3.76 -0.12 -14.37
CA ILE A 35 2.77 -1.14 -14.00
C ILE A 35 3.19 -2.57 -14.40
N SER A 36 3.93 -2.73 -15.51
CA SER A 36 4.37 -4.05 -15.95
C SER A 36 5.45 -4.60 -15.01
N ILE A 37 6.36 -3.75 -14.53
CA ILE A 37 7.35 -4.12 -13.52
C ILE A 37 6.63 -4.45 -12.20
N ALA A 38 5.70 -3.61 -11.76
CA ALA A 38 4.91 -3.87 -10.55
C ALA A 38 4.20 -5.23 -10.60
N LYS A 39 3.57 -5.59 -11.73
CA LYS A 39 2.95 -6.91 -11.92
C LYS A 39 3.95 -8.07 -11.82
N LYS A 40 5.15 -7.92 -12.41
CA LYS A 40 6.21 -8.93 -12.30
C LYS A 40 6.65 -9.10 -10.85
N MET A 41 6.81 -8.01 -10.11
CA MET A 41 7.16 -8.04 -8.68
C MET A 41 6.08 -8.73 -7.85
N ILE A 42 4.81 -8.42 -8.08
CA ILE A 42 3.67 -9.06 -7.41
C ILE A 42 3.68 -10.58 -7.68
N LEU A 43 3.91 -10.99 -8.92
CA LEU A 43 4.01 -12.41 -9.28
C LEU A 43 5.17 -13.10 -8.55
N LYS A 44 6.33 -12.45 -8.50
CA LYS A 44 7.50 -12.98 -7.78
C LYS A 44 7.26 -13.08 -6.27
N ALA A 45 6.63 -12.08 -5.66
CA ALA A 45 6.23 -12.15 -4.25
C ALA A 45 5.29 -13.35 -3.98
N LYS A 46 4.32 -13.58 -4.87
CA LYS A 46 3.44 -14.76 -4.77
C LYS A 46 4.22 -16.07 -4.88
N GLN A 47 5.11 -16.17 -5.85
CA GLN A 47 5.94 -17.38 -6.05
C GLN A 47 6.89 -17.65 -4.88
N SER A 48 7.32 -16.59 -4.18
CA SER A 48 8.16 -16.67 -2.98
C SER A 48 7.38 -16.98 -1.69
N GLY A 49 6.06 -17.22 -1.78
CA GLY A 49 5.24 -17.59 -0.60
C GLY A 49 4.78 -16.41 0.24
N CYS A 50 4.89 -15.17 -0.23
CA CYS A 50 4.32 -14.03 0.47
C CYS A 50 2.79 -14.09 0.49
N HIS A 51 2.19 -13.63 1.60
CA HIS A 51 0.73 -13.59 1.78
C HIS A 51 0.12 -12.33 1.17
N CYS A 52 0.86 -11.22 1.21
CA CYS A 52 0.40 -9.92 0.75
C CYS A 52 1.53 -9.15 0.07
N VAL A 53 1.18 -8.29 -0.88
CA VAL A 53 2.08 -7.25 -1.41
C VAL A 53 1.62 -5.89 -0.93
N LYS A 54 2.56 -5.00 -0.61
CA LYS A 54 2.27 -3.64 -0.19
C LYS A 54 2.91 -2.61 -1.10
N LEU A 55 2.10 -1.66 -1.54
CA LEU A 55 2.47 -0.51 -2.35
C LEU A 55 2.31 0.78 -1.53
N GLN A 56 2.53 1.91 -2.16
CA GLN A 56 2.25 3.25 -1.63
C GLN A 56 1.34 3.98 -2.61
N SER A 57 0.29 4.63 -2.08
CA SER A 57 -0.73 5.32 -2.88
C SER A 57 -0.60 6.81 -2.64
N TRP A 58 0.44 7.42 -3.18
CA TRP A 58 0.70 8.84 -3.04
C TRP A 58 0.78 9.52 -4.41
N SER A 59 0.43 10.78 -4.44
CA SER A 59 0.71 11.69 -5.53
C SER A 59 1.62 12.83 -5.05
N SER A 60 2.26 13.54 -5.97
CA SER A 60 3.01 14.74 -5.61
C SER A 60 2.13 15.83 -5.01
N ASP A 61 0.83 15.84 -5.33
CA ASP A 61 -0.10 16.85 -4.83
C ASP A 61 -0.56 16.61 -3.38
N THR A 62 -0.53 15.35 -2.93
CA THR A 62 -0.99 14.95 -1.59
C THR A 62 0.15 14.73 -0.59
N LEU A 63 1.34 14.32 -1.07
CA LEU A 63 2.43 13.86 -0.19
C LEU A 63 3.15 15.00 0.53
N TYR A 64 3.42 16.11 -0.15
CA TYR A 64 4.11 17.28 0.41
C TYR A 64 3.51 18.60 -0.04
N SER A 65 3.75 19.66 0.75
CA SER A 65 3.28 20.99 0.42
C SER A 65 3.91 21.54 -0.87
N LYS A 66 3.17 22.41 -1.59
CA LYS A 66 3.70 23.14 -2.75
C LYS A 66 4.98 23.90 -2.43
N LYS A 67 5.08 24.47 -1.20
CA LYS A 67 6.29 25.16 -0.73
C LYS A 67 7.51 24.23 -0.65
N PHE A 68 7.30 22.98 -0.23
CA PHE A 68 8.38 21.97 -0.22
C PHE A 68 8.87 21.68 -1.63
N PHE A 69 7.98 21.41 -2.56
CA PHE A 69 8.34 21.08 -3.94
C PHE A 69 8.95 22.25 -4.71
N ASN A 70 8.51 23.50 -4.45
CA ASN A 70 9.14 24.68 -5.04
C ASN A 70 10.62 24.83 -4.62
N LYS A 71 10.94 24.43 -3.38
CA LYS A 71 12.34 24.41 -2.90
C LYS A 71 13.12 23.16 -3.34
N ASN A 72 12.41 22.10 -3.71
CA ASN A 72 12.99 20.79 -4.03
C ASN A 72 12.47 20.23 -5.36
N PRO A 73 12.76 20.87 -6.51
CA PRO A 73 12.18 20.48 -7.80
C PRO A 73 12.64 19.09 -8.28
N VAL A 74 13.80 18.63 -7.84
CA VAL A 74 14.30 17.28 -8.12
C VAL A 74 13.43 16.23 -7.42
N SER A 75 13.07 16.48 -6.15
CA SER A 75 12.17 15.62 -5.40
C SER A 75 10.81 15.54 -6.07
N LYS A 76 10.25 16.69 -6.53
CA LYS A 76 8.97 16.68 -7.24
C LYS A 76 9.01 15.77 -8.47
N ARG A 77 10.04 15.92 -9.33
CA ARG A 77 10.21 15.06 -10.52
C ARG A 77 10.34 13.57 -10.17
N PHE A 78 11.00 13.25 -9.06
CA PHE A 78 11.08 11.88 -8.56
C PHE A 78 9.69 11.36 -8.21
N PHE A 79 8.93 12.09 -7.42
CA PHE A 79 7.59 11.66 -7.02
C PHE A 79 6.64 11.56 -8.21
N ASP A 80 6.62 12.53 -9.13
CA ASP A 80 5.82 12.48 -10.35
C ASP A 80 6.15 11.25 -11.21
N LYS A 81 7.44 10.90 -11.32
CA LYS A 81 7.90 9.78 -12.15
C LYS A 81 7.59 8.41 -11.54
N TYR A 82 7.65 8.29 -10.22
CA TYR A 82 7.54 7.00 -9.53
C TYR A 82 6.17 6.73 -8.92
N SER A 83 5.24 7.67 -8.98
CA SER A 83 3.86 7.45 -8.58
C SER A 83 3.13 6.47 -9.52
N LEU A 84 2.13 5.83 -8.98
CA LEU A 84 1.12 5.10 -9.75
C LEU A 84 -0.21 5.82 -9.57
N ASP A 85 -0.93 6.06 -10.66
CA ASP A 85 -2.26 6.64 -10.58
C ASP A 85 -3.30 5.64 -10.05
N ASN A 86 -4.48 6.14 -9.71
CA ASN A 86 -5.57 5.33 -9.16
C ASN A 86 -5.99 4.18 -10.09
N SER A 87 -6.00 4.40 -11.40
CA SER A 87 -6.32 3.35 -12.39
C SER A 87 -5.28 2.24 -12.36
N GLN A 88 -4.00 2.60 -12.29
CA GLN A 88 -2.91 1.64 -12.21
C GLN A 88 -2.95 0.85 -10.89
N LEU A 89 -3.18 1.52 -9.75
CA LEU A 89 -3.32 0.87 -8.45
C LEU A 89 -4.49 -0.10 -8.41
N LYS A 90 -5.66 0.31 -8.93
CA LYS A 90 -6.84 -0.58 -9.05
C LYS A 90 -6.54 -1.82 -9.91
N ARG A 91 -5.85 -1.63 -11.05
CA ARG A 91 -5.44 -2.76 -11.91
C ARG A 91 -4.47 -3.70 -11.21
N LEU A 92 -3.58 -3.20 -10.35
CA LEU A 92 -2.66 -4.04 -9.56
C LEU A 92 -3.40 -4.78 -8.45
N ALA A 93 -4.36 -4.16 -7.78
CA ALA A 93 -5.22 -4.81 -6.79
C ALA A 93 -6.04 -5.95 -7.42
N ILE A 94 -6.67 -5.71 -8.59
CA ILE A 94 -7.39 -6.74 -9.34
C ILE A 94 -6.44 -7.87 -9.78
N TYR A 95 -5.25 -7.53 -10.26
CA TYR A 95 -4.26 -8.52 -10.66
C TYR A 95 -3.80 -9.38 -9.48
N SER A 96 -3.51 -8.76 -8.33
CA SER A 96 -3.15 -9.47 -7.09
C SER A 96 -4.22 -10.47 -6.70
N LYS A 97 -5.48 -10.04 -6.67
CA LYS A 97 -6.63 -10.92 -6.39
C LYS A 97 -6.72 -12.08 -7.39
N LYS A 98 -6.53 -11.80 -8.69
CA LYS A 98 -6.59 -12.84 -9.75
C LYS A 98 -5.55 -13.93 -9.54
N ILE A 99 -4.34 -13.61 -9.10
CA ILE A 99 -3.27 -14.59 -8.87
C ILE A 99 -3.24 -15.14 -7.44
N GLY A 100 -4.19 -14.74 -6.59
CA GLY A 100 -4.34 -15.25 -5.24
C GLY A 100 -3.28 -14.76 -4.25
N ILE A 101 -2.89 -13.49 -4.31
CA ILE A 101 -2.10 -12.79 -3.29
C ILE A 101 -2.86 -11.57 -2.82
N SER A 102 -2.83 -11.29 -1.52
CA SER A 102 -3.49 -10.12 -0.95
C SER A 102 -2.77 -8.83 -1.36
N PHE A 103 -3.54 -7.74 -1.44
CA PHE A 103 -3.04 -6.40 -1.74
C PHE A 103 -3.19 -5.50 -0.52
N SER A 104 -2.24 -4.62 -0.30
CA SER A 104 -2.27 -3.55 0.68
C SER A 104 -1.59 -2.30 0.12
N SER A 105 -1.87 -1.15 0.70
CA SER A 105 -1.19 0.10 0.36
C SER A 105 -1.12 1.03 1.56
N THR A 106 -0.25 2.04 1.46
CA THR A 106 -0.12 3.15 2.40
C THR A 106 -0.68 4.41 1.72
N PRO A 107 -1.83 4.94 2.15
CA PRO A 107 -2.33 6.25 1.71
C PRO A 107 -1.69 7.38 2.51
N TYR A 108 -1.79 8.61 1.98
CA TYR A 108 -1.28 9.85 2.58
C TYR A 108 -2.33 10.97 2.56
N SER A 109 -3.57 10.68 2.11
CA SER A 109 -4.71 11.60 2.15
C SER A 109 -6.03 10.83 2.32
N ASP A 110 -7.08 11.53 2.73
CA ASP A 110 -8.41 10.96 2.90
C ASP A 110 -8.98 10.46 1.57
N GLU A 111 -8.70 11.13 0.46
CA GLU A 111 -9.11 10.71 -0.87
C GLU A 111 -8.47 9.39 -1.26
N GLU A 112 -7.19 9.20 -0.92
CA GLU A 112 -6.46 7.95 -1.16
C GLU A 112 -7.00 6.81 -0.28
N VAL A 113 -7.34 7.09 0.99
CA VAL A 113 -8.02 6.12 1.87
C VAL A 113 -9.34 5.69 1.25
N ASN A 114 -10.19 6.65 0.87
CA ASN A 114 -11.49 6.38 0.28
C ASN A 114 -11.37 5.55 -1.01
N PHE A 115 -10.43 5.91 -1.88
CA PHE A 115 -10.14 5.16 -3.10
C PHE A 115 -9.70 3.72 -2.79
N LEU A 116 -8.77 3.53 -1.86
CA LEU A 116 -8.28 2.20 -1.50
C LEU A 116 -9.41 1.32 -0.94
N VAL A 117 -10.20 1.86 -0.01
CA VAL A 117 -11.29 1.10 0.64
C VAL A 117 -12.37 0.72 -0.37
N ASN A 118 -12.81 1.65 -1.20
CA ASN A 118 -13.95 1.44 -2.07
C ASN A 118 -13.58 0.68 -3.35
N GLU A 119 -12.41 0.96 -3.92
CA GLU A 119 -12.03 0.48 -5.25
C GLU A 119 -11.01 -0.67 -5.24
N CYS A 120 -10.05 -0.66 -4.30
CA CYS A 120 -8.99 -1.67 -4.24
C CYS A 120 -9.28 -2.78 -3.23
N LYS A 121 -10.06 -2.51 -2.18
CA LYS A 121 -10.45 -3.46 -1.12
C LYS A 121 -9.23 -4.19 -0.54
N PRO A 122 -8.27 -3.46 0.08
CA PRO A 122 -7.03 -4.04 0.57
C PRO A 122 -7.27 -4.97 1.76
N ALA A 123 -6.35 -5.90 2.01
CA ALA A 123 -6.36 -6.76 3.19
C ALA A 123 -6.26 -5.95 4.49
N PHE A 124 -5.47 -4.88 4.45
CA PHE A 124 -5.33 -3.86 5.50
C PHE A 124 -4.77 -2.57 4.88
N ILE A 125 -4.90 -1.46 5.59
CA ILE A 125 -4.24 -0.19 5.28
C ILE A 125 -3.09 0.01 6.26
N LYS A 126 -1.92 0.42 5.73
CA LYS A 126 -0.76 0.74 6.56
C LYS A 126 -0.66 2.26 6.71
N ILE A 127 -0.64 2.75 7.93
CA ILE A 127 -0.39 4.16 8.22
C ILE A 127 1.11 4.45 8.09
N ALA A 128 1.47 5.51 7.37
CA ALA A 128 2.84 5.96 7.26
C ALA A 128 3.41 6.41 8.62
N SER A 129 4.71 6.24 8.83
CA SER A 129 5.34 6.65 10.11
C SER A 129 5.19 8.15 10.37
N MET A 130 5.18 8.96 9.31
CA MET A 130 4.99 10.41 9.40
C MET A 130 3.58 10.82 9.84
N ASP A 131 2.59 9.93 9.72
CA ASP A 131 1.18 10.19 10.05
C ASP A 131 0.74 9.56 11.39
N LEU A 132 1.64 8.96 12.15
CA LEU A 132 1.29 8.32 13.43
C LEU A 132 0.76 9.29 14.48
N ASN A 133 1.05 10.57 14.37
CA ASN A 133 0.52 11.64 15.22
C ASN A 133 -0.46 12.56 14.49
N ASN A 134 -0.88 12.23 13.28
CA ASN A 134 -1.89 12.96 12.54
C ASN A 134 -3.29 12.51 12.97
N HIS A 135 -3.75 13.01 14.12
CA HIS A 135 -5.01 12.59 14.74
C HIS A 135 -6.25 12.85 13.88
N LEU A 136 -6.21 13.81 12.96
CA LEU A 136 -7.30 14.07 12.02
C LEU A 136 -7.39 12.95 10.97
N PHE A 137 -6.25 12.54 10.45
CA PHE A 137 -6.16 11.48 9.45
C PHE A 137 -6.45 10.07 10.03
N LEU A 138 -6.25 9.89 11.35
CA LEU A 138 -6.44 8.59 12.03
C LEU A 138 -7.88 8.35 12.53
N LYS A 139 -8.79 9.33 12.40
CA LYS A 139 -10.19 9.23 12.78
C LYS A 139 -11.07 8.68 11.67
#